data_ec08549eec0f9112bfb8beac9cff35a5
#
_entry.id   ec08549eec0f9112bfb8beac9cff35a5
#
_cell.length_a   1.000
_cell.length_b   1.000
_cell.length_c   1.000
_cell.angle_alpha   90.00
_cell.angle_beta   90.00
_cell.angle_gamma   90.00
#
_symmetry.space_group_name_H-M   'P 1'
#
loop_
_entity.id
_entity.type
_entity.pdbx_description
1 polymer ?
#
loop_
_entity_poly.entity_id
_entity_poly.type
_entity_poly.pdbx_seq_one_letter_code
_entity_poly.pdbx_strand_id
1 'polypeptide(L)'
;MATDRKTLLRTDRTLVPLFLLTVWSGMELHAAGHSARPEAIGIWSAAHIAASAAFMAASILHIVHHRKWYTALAGGIGGRSRMTLLLSVCFLAAALSGVATLFDGGLGLFHYKTGLLLVPVGLLHLLKRLRIYGGKNEM
;
A
#
# COMPACT_ATOMS: atom_id res chain seq x y z
N MET A 1 5.71 22.93 10.98
CA MET A 1 6.70 22.72 9.91
C MET A 1 5.95 22.40 8.63
N ALA A 2 6.09 23.21 7.57
CA ALA A 2 5.54 22.90 6.26
C ALA A 2 6.50 21.90 5.60
N THR A 3 5.99 20.72 5.25
CA THR A 3 6.79 19.71 4.55
C THR A 3 7.11 20.23 3.15
N ASP A 4 8.39 20.28 2.79
CA ASP A 4 8.84 20.74 1.48
C ASP A 4 8.22 19.91 0.36
N ARG A 5 7.77 20.56 -0.73
CA ARG A 5 7.19 19.92 -1.92
C ARG A 5 8.10 18.83 -2.51
N LYS A 6 9.42 19.03 -2.45
CA LYS A 6 10.40 18.02 -2.93
C LYS A 6 10.35 16.75 -2.09
N THR A 7 10.19 16.85 -0.76
CA THR A 7 10.08 15.72 0.15
C THR A 7 8.79 14.93 -0.11
N LEU A 8 7.67 15.61 -0.33
CA LEU A 8 6.39 14.98 -0.69
C LEU A 8 6.52 14.17 -1.98
N LEU A 9 7.09 14.78 -3.04
CA LEU A 9 7.27 14.10 -4.33
C LEU A 9 8.23 12.90 -4.25
N ARG A 10 9.26 12.96 -3.40
CA ARG A 10 10.17 11.82 -3.17
C ARG A 10 9.42 10.67 -2.50
N THR A 11 8.68 10.94 -1.43
CA THR A 11 7.88 9.92 -0.73
C THR A 11 6.85 9.27 -1.68
N ASP A 12 6.14 10.08 -2.47
CA ASP A 12 5.14 9.59 -3.43
C ASP A 12 5.79 8.68 -4.51
N ARG A 13 7.00 9.05 -4.99
CA ARG A 13 7.73 8.26 -5.99
C ARG A 13 8.28 6.94 -5.44
N THR A 14 8.69 6.89 -4.18
CA THR A 14 9.20 5.65 -3.56
C THR A 14 8.08 4.64 -3.26
N LEU A 15 6.86 5.11 -3.03
CA LEU A 15 5.71 4.24 -2.75
C LEU A 15 5.37 3.32 -3.93
N VAL A 16 5.47 3.81 -5.16
CA VAL A 16 5.09 3.03 -6.36
C VAL A 16 5.95 1.77 -6.51
N PRO A 17 7.29 1.85 -6.57
CA PRO A 17 8.12 0.66 -6.71
C PRO A 17 8.01 -0.28 -5.49
N LEU A 18 7.88 0.26 -4.26
CA LEU A 18 7.69 -0.56 -3.07
C LEU A 18 6.34 -1.29 -3.10
N PHE A 19 5.28 -0.64 -3.55
CA PHE A 19 3.97 -1.27 -3.74
C PHE A 19 4.06 -2.42 -4.74
N LEU A 20 4.66 -2.19 -5.91
CA LEU A 20 4.81 -3.22 -6.94
C LEU A 20 5.65 -4.40 -6.45
N LEU A 21 6.73 -4.13 -5.71
CA LEU A 21 7.59 -5.17 -5.15
C LEU A 21 6.85 -6.00 -4.09
N THR A 22 6.07 -5.34 -3.24
CA THR A 22 5.23 -6.01 -2.22
C THR A 22 4.18 -6.91 -2.87
N VAL A 23 3.49 -6.41 -3.89
CA VAL A 23 2.48 -7.18 -4.62
C VAL A 23 3.13 -8.37 -5.32
N TRP A 24 4.20 -8.14 -6.06
CA TRP A 24 4.90 -9.20 -6.79
C TRP A 24 5.41 -10.30 -5.85
N SER A 25 6.15 -9.93 -4.80
CA SER A 25 6.67 -10.90 -3.84
C SER A 25 5.57 -11.68 -3.12
N GLY A 26 4.42 -11.06 -2.86
CA GLY A 26 3.24 -11.74 -2.28
C GLY A 26 2.60 -12.74 -3.25
N MET A 27 2.54 -12.41 -4.54
CA MET A 27 2.06 -13.33 -5.59
C MET A 27 2.99 -14.53 -5.76
N GLU A 28 4.30 -14.31 -5.77
CA GLU A 28 5.30 -15.39 -5.83
C GLU A 28 5.24 -16.29 -4.59
N LEU A 29 5.07 -15.69 -3.39
CA LEU A 29 4.88 -16.46 -2.17
C LEU A 29 3.62 -17.34 -2.24
N HIS A 30 2.51 -16.79 -2.74
CA HIS A 30 1.27 -17.55 -2.93
C HIS A 30 1.46 -18.69 -3.94
N ALA A 31 2.11 -18.42 -5.07
CA ALA A 31 2.42 -19.43 -6.08
C ALA A 31 3.36 -20.52 -5.53
N ALA A 32 4.38 -20.16 -4.74
CA ALA A 32 5.28 -21.10 -4.09
C ALA A 32 4.54 -22.02 -3.10
N GLY A 33 3.54 -21.47 -2.36
CA GLY A 33 2.71 -22.25 -1.44
C GLY A 33 1.85 -23.31 -2.13
N HIS A 34 1.52 -23.13 -3.41
CA HIS A 34 0.79 -24.08 -4.23
C HIS A 34 1.70 -24.99 -5.08
N SER A 35 3.00 -24.75 -5.10
CA SER A 35 3.99 -25.55 -5.83
C SER A 35 4.69 -26.52 -4.88
N ALA A 36 5.20 -27.65 -5.42
CA ALA A 36 6.01 -28.60 -4.66
C ALA A 36 7.46 -28.11 -4.44
N ARG A 37 7.66 -26.83 -4.11
CA ARG A 37 8.99 -26.22 -3.92
C ARG A 37 9.09 -25.55 -2.54
N PRO A 38 9.29 -26.29 -1.48
CA PRO A 38 9.35 -25.75 -0.11
C PRO A 38 10.48 -24.71 0.09
N GLU A 39 11.59 -24.86 -0.62
CA GLU A 39 12.70 -23.90 -0.58
C GLU A 39 12.31 -22.51 -1.11
N ALA A 40 11.42 -22.44 -2.09
CA ALA A 40 10.92 -21.18 -2.64
C ALA A 40 10.05 -20.41 -1.65
N ILE A 41 9.31 -21.12 -0.79
CA ILE A 41 8.46 -20.51 0.25
C ILE A 41 9.31 -19.65 1.20
N GLY A 42 10.44 -20.17 1.69
CA GLY A 42 11.33 -19.45 2.60
C GLY A 42 11.87 -18.16 1.97
N ILE A 43 12.32 -18.23 0.72
CA ILE A 43 12.88 -17.09 -0.02
C ILE A 43 11.79 -16.01 -0.23
N TRP A 44 10.63 -16.41 -0.74
CA TRP A 44 9.56 -15.46 -1.03
C TRP A 44 8.88 -14.91 0.23
N SER A 45 8.85 -15.67 1.34
CA SER A 45 8.41 -15.14 2.64
C SER A 45 9.32 -14.04 3.13
N ALA A 46 10.64 -14.25 3.10
CA ALA A 46 11.61 -13.24 3.50
C ALA A 46 11.53 -11.99 2.61
N ALA A 47 11.44 -12.18 1.29
CA ALA A 47 11.32 -11.08 0.33
C ALA A 47 10.02 -10.28 0.54
N HIS A 48 8.88 -10.96 0.75
CA HIS A 48 7.59 -10.32 0.97
C HIS A 48 7.56 -9.56 2.31
N ILE A 49 8.09 -10.13 3.38
CA ILE A 49 8.18 -9.46 4.69
C ILE A 49 9.04 -8.20 4.58
N ALA A 50 10.21 -8.27 3.94
CA ALA A 50 11.09 -7.13 3.77
C ALA A 50 10.46 -6.02 2.91
N ALA A 51 9.87 -6.37 1.77
CA ALA A 51 9.18 -5.45 0.89
C ALA A 51 7.98 -4.79 1.57
N SER A 52 7.17 -5.57 2.31
CA SER A 52 6.01 -5.10 3.04
C SER A 52 6.40 -4.17 4.19
N ALA A 53 7.47 -4.47 4.93
CA ALA A 53 7.98 -3.59 5.99
C ALA A 53 8.44 -2.24 5.42
N ALA A 54 9.17 -2.25 4.30
CA ALA A 54 9.61 -1.03 3.63
C ALA A 54 8.42 -0.22 3.08
N PHE A 55 7.45 -0.89 2.45
CA PHE A 55 6.23 -0.26 1.95
C PHE A 55 5.39 0.33 3.08
N MET A 56 5.25 -0.37 4.20
CA MET A 56 4.53 0.11 5.39
C MET A 56 5.21 1.34 5.98
N ALA A 57 6.53 1.36 6.15
CA ALA A 57 7.28 2.51 6.62
C ALA A 57 7.11 3.73 5.70
N ALA A 58 7.24 3.55 4.38
CA ALA A 58 7.03 4.60 3.40
C ALA A 58 5.58 5.11 3.40
N SER A 59 4.59 4.23 3.58
CA SER A 59 3.17 4.59 3.68
C SER A 59 2.86 5.39 4.92
N ILE A 60 3.45 5.05 6.07
CA ILE A 60 3.31 5.82 7.31
C ILE A 60 3.87 7.24 7.10
N LEU A 61 5.05 7.38 6.51
CA LEU A 61 5.63 8.69 6.18
C LEU A 61 4.73 9.48 5.22
N HIS A 62 4.16 8.82 4.20
CA HIS A 62 3.21 9.46 3.28
C HIS A 62 1.97 9.97 4.02
N ILE A 63 1.38 9.17 4.91
CA ILE A 63 0.22 9.54 5.73
C ILE A 63 0.56 10.73 6.63
N VAL A 64 1.70 10.70 7.31
CA VAL A 64 2.16 11.79 8.19
C VAL A 64 2.36 13.10 7.39
N HIS A 65 2.93 13.02 6.20
CA HIS A 65 3.08 14.18 5.32
C HIS A 65 1.74 14.75 4.85
N HIS A 66 0.73 13.90 4.67
CA HIS A 66 -0.62 14.29 4.25
C HIS A 66 -1.63 14.40 5.40
N ARG A 67 -1.16 14.50 6.67
CA ARG A 67 -2.02 14.54 7.88
C ARG A 67 -3.13 15.59 7.83
N LYS A 68 -2.90 16.75 7.19
CA LYS A 68 -3.91 17.80 7.04
C LYS A 68 -5.15 17.31 6.29
N TRP A 69 -4.99 16.37 5.39
CA TRP A 69 -6.11 15.76 4.67
C TRP A 69 -6.97 14.91 5.63
N TYR A 70 -6.33 14.14 6.51
CA TYR A 70 -7.03 13.31 7.49
C TYR A 70 -7.77 14.15 8.55
N THR A 71 -7.19 15.26 8.99
CA THR A 71 -7.88 16.19 9.92
C THR A 71 -9.07 16.88 9.25
N ALA A 72 -9.00 17.15 7.95
CA ALA A 72 -10.11 17.73 7.19
C ALA A 72 -11.30 16.76 6.99
N LEU A 73 -11.09 15.45 7.15
CA LEU A 73 -12.19 14.46 7.09
C LEU A 73 -13.21 14.66 8.21
N ALA A 74 -12.82 15.20 9.36
CA ALA A 74 -13.72 15.52 10.47
C ALA A 74 -14.78 16.57 10.08
N GLY A 75 -14.52 17.40 9.05
CA GLY A 75 -15.46 18.39 8.49
C GLY A 75 -16.40 17.85 7.42
N GLY A 76 -16.32 16.56 7.09
CA GLY A 76 -17.17 15.89 6.11
C GLY A 76 -16.43 15.14 5.00
N ILE A 77 -17.01 14.02 4.57
CA ILE A 77 -16.43 13.16 3.53
C ILE A 77 -16.95 13.57 2.17
N GLY A 78 -16.22 14.40 1.43
CA GLY A 78 -16.51 14.71 0.03
C GLY A 78 -16.21 13.54 -0.91
N GLY A 79 -16.78 13.54 -2.14
CA GLY A 79 -16.62 12.45 -3.11
C GLY A 79 -15.17 12.15 -3.50
N ARG A 80 -14.26 13.13 -3.41
CA ARG A 80 -12.81 12.93 -3.63
C ARG A 80 -12.13 12.19 -2.48
N SER A 81 -12.68 12.28 -1.28
CA SER A 81 -12.13 11.67 -0.07
C SER A 81 -12.45 10.17 0.05
N ARG A 82 -13.52 9.70 -0.59
CA ARG A 82 -13.99 8.31 -0.48
C ARG A 82 -12.95 7.29 -0.96
N MET A 83 -12.31 7.55 -2.10
CA MET A 83 -11.29 6.63 -2.65
C MET A 83 -10.07 6.54 -1.73
N THR A 84 -9.59 7.66 -1.21
CA THR A 84 -8.44 7.68 -0.29
C THR A 84 -8.80 7.02 1.05
N LEU A 85 -10.02 7.21 1.53
CA LEU A 85 -10.50 6.52 2.74
C LEU A 85 -10.56 5.01 2.52
N LEU A 86 -11.13 4.55 1.40
CA LEU A 86 -11.18 3.14 1.03
C LEU A 86 -9.77 2.55 0.96
N LEU A 87 -8.82 3.24 0.30
CA LEU A 87 -7.43 2.82 0.23
C LEU A 87 -6.80 2.71 1.62
N SER A 88 -7.05 3.69 2.51
CA SER A 88 -6.51 3.68 3.87
C SER A 88 -7.06 2.50 4.69
N VAL A 89 -8.35 2.19 4.55
CA VAL A 89 -8.97 1.04 5.23
C VAL A 89 -8.41 -0.28 4.70
N CYS A 90 -8.33 -0.45 3.37
CA CYS A 90 -7.74 -1.64 2.76
C CYS A 90 -6.27 -1.83 3.17
N PHE A 91 -5.49 -0.73 3.16
CA PHE A 91 -4.10 -0.77 3.59
C PHE A 91 -3.97 -1.19 5.05
N LEU A 92 -4.75 -0.59 5.95
CA LEU A 92 -4.73 -0.91 7.37
C LEU A 92 -5.13 -2.38 7.61
N ALA A 93 -6.17 -2.85 6.95
CA ALA A 93 -6.60 -4.25 7.05
C ALA A 93 -5.51 -5.22 6.56
N ALA A 94 -4.88 -4.93 5.42
CA ALA A 94 -3.78 -5.73 4.89
C ALA A 94 -2.54 -5.69 5.80
N ALA A 95 -2.16 -4.51 6.33
CA ALA A 95 -1.02 -4.36 7.22
C ALA A 95 -1.22 -5.09 8.54
N LEU A 96 -2.37 -4.89 9.20
CA LEU A 96 -2.66 -5.55 10.49
C LEU A 96 -2.77 -7.07 10.34
N SER A 97 -3.47 -7.55 9.31
CA SER A 97 -3.56 -8.98 9.05
C SER A 97 -2.21 -9.59 8.68
N GLY A 98 -1.38 -8.89 7.91
CA GLY A 98 -0.04 -9.34 7.56
C GLY A 98 0.87 -9.48 8.79
N VAL A 99 0.84 -8.52 9.69
CA VAL A 99 1.57 -8.62 10.97
C VAL A 99 1.01 -9.77 11.81
N ALA A 100 -0.31 -9.93 11.88
CA ALA A 100 -0.93 -11.00 12.66
C ALA A 100 -0.56 -12.39 12.14
N THR A 101 -0.35 -12.58 10.81
CA THR A 101 0.09 -13.87 10.25
C THR A 101 1.48 -14.31 10.72
N LEU A 102 2.30 -13.38 11.23
CA LEU A 102 3.60 -13.74 11.82
C LEU A 102 3.47 -14.47 13.15
N PHE A 103 2.32 -14.32 13.84
CA PHE A 103 2.03 -14.92 15.15
C PHE A 103 1.03 -16.05 15.04
N ASP A 104 0.06 -15.93 14.14
CA ASP A 104 -1.00 -16.89 13.90
C ASP A 104 -1.30 -16.99 12.40
N GLY A 105 -1.04 -18.16 11.83
CA GLY A 105 -1.28 -18.44 10.40
C GLY A 105 -2.75 -18.43 9.98
N GLY A 106 -3.69 -18.42 10.93
CA GLY A 106 -5.14 -18.47 10.65
C GLY A 106 -5.66 -17.28 9.83
N LEU A 107 -4.97 -16.14 9.87
CA LEU A 107 -5.32 -14.93 9.11
C LEU A 107 -4.71 -14.85 7.70
N GLY A 108 -3.95 -15.86 7.26
CA GLY A 108 -3.27 -15.84 5.97
C GLY A 108 -4.22 -15.64 4.78
N LEU A 109 -5.37 -16.31 4.77
CA LEU A 109 -6.37 -16.14 3.70
C LEU A 109 -7.00 -14.74 3.71
N PHE A 110 -7.25 -14.17 4.87
CA PHE A 110 -7.78 -12.82 5.00
C PHE A 110 -6.75 -11.79 4.53
N HIS A 111 -5.49 -11.94 4.93
CA HIS A 111 -4.37 -11.11 4.46
C HIS A 111 -4.23 -11.17 2.94
N TYR A 112 -4.25 -12.36 2.34
CA TYR A 112 -4.19 -12.55 0.90
C TYR A 112 -5.32 -11.81 0.18
N LYS A 113 -6.57 -11.98 0.61
CA LYS A 113 -7.74 -11.33 -0.01
C LYS A 113 -7.70 -9.81 0.12
N THR A 114 -7.31 -9.27 1.29
CA THR A 114 -7.19 -7.82 1.49
C THR A 114 -6.02 -7.23 0.71
N GLY A 115 -4.90 -7.95 0.61
CA GLY A 115 -3.78 -7.60 -0.25
C GLY A 115 -4.17 -7.55 -1.72
N LEU A 116 -4.92 -8.55 -2.21
CA LEU A 116 -5.41 -8.58 -3.59
C LEU A 116 -6.38 -7.42 -3.87
N LEU A 117 -7.25 -7.07 -2.92
CA LEU A 117 -8.15 -5.91 -3.05
C LEU A 117 -7.38 -4.57 -3.05
N LEU A 118 -6.27 -4.49 -2.33
CA LEU A 118 -5.44 -3.29 -2.28
C LEU A 118 -4.85 -2.93 -3.66
N VAL A 119 -4.62 -3.92 -4.54
CA VAL A 119 -4.04 -3.71 -5.88
C VAL A 119 -4.92 -2.81 -6.75
N PRO A 120 -6.18 -3.14 -7.08
CA PRO A 120 -7.01 -2.29 -7.92
C PRO A 120 -7.31 -0.94 -7.27
N VAL A 121 -7.53 -0.90 -5.95
CA VAL A 121 -7.81 0.35 -5.23
C VAL A 121 -6.58 1.27 -5.25
N GLY A 122 -5.38 0.73 -5.05
CA GLY A 122 -4.11 1.46 -5.14
C GLY A 122 -3.84 2.00 -6.55
N LEU A 123 -4.05 1.17 -7.58
CA LEU A 123 -3.89 1.59 -8.97
C LEU A 123 -4.88 2.71 -9.35
N LEU A 124 -6.13 2.60 -8.96
CA LEU A 124 -7.13 3.65 -9.20
C LEU A 124 -6.78 4.96 -8.48
N HIS A 125 -6.24 4.87 -7.26
CA HIS A 125 -5.76 6.04 -6.54
C HIS A 125 -4.58 6.69 -7.27
N LEU A 126 -3.62 5.91 -7.74
CA LEU A 126 -2.46 6.36 -8.49
C LEU A 126 -2.86 7.04 -9.80
N LEU A 127 -3.73 6.40 -10.61
CA LEU A 127 -4.23 6.94 -11.88
C LEU A 127 -4.96 8.27 -11.68
N LYS A 128 -5.80 8.37 -10.65
CA LYS A 128 -6.49 9.63 -10.30
C LYS A 128 -5.49 10.74 -9.95
N ARG A 129 -4.40 10.38 -9.27
CA ARG A 129 -3.35 11.32 -8.89
C ARG A 129 -2.58 11.82 -10.12
N LEU A 130 -2.19 10.91 -11.02
CA LEU A 130 -1.48 11.25 -12.26
C LEU A 130 -2.31 12.18 -13.17
N ARG A 131 -3.61 11.96 -13.31
CA ARG A 131 -4.50 12.86 -14.08
C ARG A 131 -4.54 14.29 -13.52
N ILE A 132 -4.49 14.44 -12.20
CA ILE A 132 -4.48 15.78 -11.56
C ILE A 132 -3.16 16.51 -11.84
N TYR A 133 -2.05 15.80 -11.96
CA TYR A 133 -0.74 16.41 -12.27
C TYR A 133 -0.54 16.70 -13.76
N GLY A 134 -1.05 15.83 -14.65
CA GLY A 134 -0.96 16.02 -16.11
C GLY A 134 -1.78 17.21 -16.61
N GLY A 135 -2.98 17.44 -16.08
CA GLY A 135 -3.86 18.53 -16.50
C GLY A 135 -3.41 19.95 -16.08
N LYS A 136 -2.33 20.09 -15.29
CA LYS A 136 -1.78 21.40 -14.90
C LYS A 136 -0.67 21.92 -15.82
N ASN A 137 -0.24 21.13 -16.78
CA ASN A 137 0.84 21.52 -17.70
C ASN A 137 0.32 22.02 -19.06
N GLU A 138 -1.00 22.12 -19.24
CA GLU A 138 -1.62 22.55 -20.50
C GLU A 138 -2.29 23.95 -20.42
N MET A 139 -1.94 24.75 -19.38
CA MET A 139 -2.37 26.16 -19.30
C MET A 139 -1.18 27.08 -19.19
#